data_8281e321c402af84a4790a603a218b35
#
_entry.id   8281e321c402af84a4790a603a218b35
#
_cell.length_a   1.000
_cell.length_b   1.000
_cell.length_c   1.000
_cell.angle_alpha   90.00
_cell.angle_beta   90.00
_cell.angle_gamma   90.00
#
_symmetry.space_group_name_H-M   'P 1'
#
loop_
_entity.id
_entity.type
_entity.pdbx_description
1 polymer ?
#
loop_
_entity_poly.entity_id
_entity_poly.type
_entity_poly.pdbx_seq_one_letter_code
_entity_poly.pdbx_strand_id
1 'polypeptide(L)'
;MLEKVRLLIEREYAAQKSDEWLALRGKMLTASDAATATGSNPYSSESEFILNKCGHRTFFGNEATKHGEKYEDEARDKWCAETGEVAHEIGLFPHPMYNWLGGSPDGITESGKLVEIKCPLKRKITPEVPHHYMPQLQLLMDILDLDEAVFIQYKPQELTWPAPEEFVVTHVPRDPNWMVENLPKMRHLWDKVLWHRQNGVQYLLDAKEAPKPKRVRTRQVDKRWSETFSIQANS
;
A
#
# COMPACT_ATOMS: atom_id res chain seq x y z
N MET A 1 5.38 -11.78 -26.05
CA MET A 1 5.95 -10.90 -24.98
C MET A 1 6.44 -9.60 -25.58
N LEU A 2 6.11 -8.47 -24.98
CA LEU A 2 6.61 -7.14 -25.38
C LEU A 2 8.09 -6.99 -25.07
N GLU A 3 8.86 -6.32 -25.92
CA GLU A 3 10.32 -6.13 -25.74
C GLU A 3 10.65 -5.45 -24.40
N LYS A 4 9.90 -4.40 -24.05
CA LYS A 4 10.09 -3.72 -22.75
C LYS A 4 9.88 -4.65 -21.55
N VAL A 5 8.92 -5.58 -21.63
CA VAL A 5 8.62 -6.56 -20.57
C VAL A 5 9.74 -7.60 -20.49
N ARG A 6 10.24 -8.06 -21.63
CA ARG A 6 11.39 -8.97 -21.68
C ARG A 6 12.61 -8.38 -20.95
N LEU A 7 12.94 -7.12 -21.21
CA LEU A 7 14.06 -6.43 -20.55
C LEU A 7 13.84 -6.28 -19.04
N LEU A 8 12.60 -6.13 -18.60
CA LEU A 8 12.27 -6.08 -17.17
C LEU A 8 12.45 -7.47 -16.53
N ILE A 9 12.03 -8.55 -17.17
CA ILE A 9 12.11 -9.92 -16.65
C ILE A 9 13.55 -10.44 -16.63
N GLU A 10 14.33 -10.16 -17.66
CA GLU A 10 15.72 -10.64 -17.82
C GLU A 10 16.72 -9.89 -16.92
N ARG A 11 16.33 -8.81 -16.27
CA ARG A 11 17.20 -8.05 -15.38
C ARG A 11 17.48 -8.81 -14.08
N GLU A 12 18.73 -8.77 -13.61
CA GLU A 12 19.10 -9.28 -12.29
C GLU A 12 18.54 -8.39 -11.17
N TYR A 13 17.99 -9.02 -10.15
CA TYR A 13 17.41 -8.36 -8.97
C TYR A 13 17.90 -9.02 -7.69
N ALA A 14 17.94 -8.21 -6.61
CA ALA A 14 17.93 -8.77 -5.27
C ALA A 14 16.62 -9.55 -5.05
N ALA A 15 16.74 -10.80 -4.62
CA ALA A 15 15.57 -11.63 -4.32
C ALA A 15 14.66 -10.94 -3.30
N GLN A 16 13.35 -10.93 -3.52
CA GLN A 16 12.41 -10.35 -2.58
C GLN A 16 12.61 -10.94 -1.17
N LYS A 17 12.50 -10.09 -0.16
CA LYS A 17 12.71 -10.43 1.27
C LYS A 17 14.17 -10.77 1.66
N SER A 18 15.13 -10.76 0.73
CA SER A 18 16.56 -10.87 1.07
C SER A 18 17.06 -9.63 1.83
N ASP A 19 18.19 -9.76 2.55
CA ASP A 19 18.82 -8.64 3.26
C ASP A 19 19.20 -7.51 2.30
N GLU A 20 19.66 -7.84 1.10
CA GLU A 20 19.98 -6.88 0.06
C GLU A 20 18.73 -6.10 -0.37
N TRP A 21 17.62 -6.79 -0.64
CA TRP A 21 16.35 -6.18 -0.99
C TRP A 21 15.84 -5.26 0.12
N LEU A 22 15.94 -5.69 1.40
CA LEU A 22 15.56 -4.87 2.55
C LEU A 22 16.44 -3.62 2.66
N ALA A 23 17.75 -3.75 2.45
CA ALA A 23 18.69 -2.65 2.46
C ALA A 23 18.40 -1.62 1.36
N LEU A 24 18.09 -2.08 0.15
CA LEU A 24 17.69 -1.22 -0.97
C LEU A 24 16.39 -0.48 -0.68
N ARG A 25 15.37 -1.15 -0.16
CA ARG A 25 14.10 -0.54 0.25
C ARG A 25 14.28 0.52 1.35
N GLY A 26 15.25 0.30 2.23
CA GLY A 26 15.62 1.28 3.25
C GLY A 26 16.13 2.60 2.68
N LYS A 27 16.71 2.60 1.47
CA LYS A 27 17.33 3.76 0.83
C LYS A 27 16.36 4.59 -0.04
N MET A 28 15.10 4.18 -0.15
CA MET A 28 14.11 4.83 -1.01
C MET A 28 12.69 4.80 -0.41
N LEU A 29 11.83 5.68 -0.88
CA LEU A 29 10.39 5.57 -0.71
C LEU A 29 9.89 4.57 -1.75
N THR A 30 9.28 3.47 -1.28
CA THR A 30 8.80 2.42 -2.18
C THR A 30 7.33 2.58 -2.52
N ALA A 31 6.87 1.93 -3.58
CA ALA A 31 5.49 2.01 -4.01
C ALA A 31 4.48 1.63 -2.89
N SER A 32 4.82 0.66 -2.04
CA SER A 32 4.02 0.32 -0.86
C SER A 32 3.95 1.43 0.20
N ASP A 33 4.88 2.41 0.16
CA ASP A 33 4.90 3.57 1.05
C ASP A 33 4.11 4.75 0.48
N ALA A 34 3.76 4.73 -0.80
CA ALA A 34 3.12 5.84 -1.51
C ALA A 34 1.80 6.28 -0.86
N ALA A 35 1.02 5.35 -0.32
CA ALA A 35 -0.20 5.66 0.42
C ALA A 35 0.06 6.53 1.66
N THR A 36 1.19 6.35 2.34
CA THR A 36 1.59 7.21 3.47
C THR A 36 1.89 8.63 2.99
N ALA A 37 2.61 8.76 1.88
CA ALA A 37 2.95 10.07 1.31
C ALA A 37 1.72 10.83 0.79
N THR A 38 0.72 10.13 0.28
CA THR A 38 -0.54 10.72 -0.21
C THR A 38 -1.59 10.91 0.90
N GLY A 39 -1.30 10.48 2.14
CA GLY A 39 -2.21 10.60 3.27
C GLY A 39 -3.38 9.60 3.27
N SER A 40 -3.32 8.56 2.44
CA SER A 40 -4.39 7.55 2.31
C SER A 40 -4.11 6.24 3.07
N ASN A 41 -2.96 6.10 3.74
CA ASN A 41 -2.58 4.88 4.45
C ASN A 41 -3.32 4.75 5.79
N PRO A 42 -4.21 3.76 5.98
CA PRO A 42 -4.91 3.56 7.24
C PRO A 42 -4.09 2.80 8.29
N TYR A 43 -2.93 2.23 7.91
CA TYR A 43 -2.17 1.30 8.74
C TYR A 43 -0.89 1.89 9.33
N SER A 44 -0.35 2.94 8.72
CA SER A 44 0.89 3.55 9.17
C SER A 44 0.83 5.07 9.03
N SER A 45 1.27 5.75 10.07
CA SER A 45 1.42 7.20 10.09
C SER A 45 2.72 7.64 9.42
N GLU A 46 2.80 8.93 9.07
CA GLU A 46 4.03 9.56 8.59
C GLU A 46 5.19 9.38 9.57
N SER A 47 4.93 9.55 10.87
CA SER A 47 5.96 9.37 11.93
C SER A 47 6.51 7.95 11.97
N GLU A 48 5.64 6.94 11.84
CA GLU A 48 6.06 5.53 11.79
C GLU A 48 6.88 5.24 10.53
N PHE A 49 6.50 5.80 9.39
CA PHE A 49 7.27 5.69 8.16
C PHE A 49 8.69 6.28 8.35
N ILE A 50 8.80 7.50 8.89
CA ILE A 50 10.08 8.16 9.14
C ILE A 50 10.94 7.33 10.09
N LEU A 51 10.39 6.87 11.21
CA LEU A 51 11.08 6.01 12.17
C LEU A 51 11.61 4.74 11.50
N ASN A 52 10.79 4.05 10.70
CA ASN A 52 11.18 2.85 9.97
C ASN A 52 12.35 3.13 9.00
N LYS A 53 12.27 4.21 8.20
CA LYS A 53 13.31 4.59 7.24
C LYS A 53 14.59 5.12 7.92
N CYS A 54 14.52 5.53 9.18
CA CYS A 54 15.67 5.92 10.01
C CYS A 54 16.22 4.77 10.86
N GLY A 55 15.81 3.53 10.63
CA GLY A 55 16.35 2.35 11.32
C GLY A 55 15.62 1.99 12.62
N HIS A 56 14.58 2.73 13.01
CA HIS A 56 13.76 2.44 14.20
C HIS A 56 12.49 1.65 13.79
N ARG A 57 12.71 0.45 13.26
CA ARG A 57 11.60 -0.40 12.79
C ARG A 57 10.65 -0.73 13.94
N THR A 58 9.38 -0.38 13.77
CA THR A 58 8.34 -0.56 14.79
C THR A 58 7.37 -1.70 14.47
N PHE A 59 7.45 -2.27 13.26
CA PHE A 59 6.58 -3.35 12.79
C PHE A 59 7.41 -4.46 12.14
N PHE A 60 7.19 -5.70 12.58
CA PHE A 60 7.93 -6.89 12.12
C PHE A 60 7.03 -7.90 11.40
N GLY A 61 5.87 -7.47 10.94
CA GLY A 61 4.83 -8.33 10.43
C GLY A 61 3.88 -8.82 11.53
N ASN A 62 2.71 -9.27 11.14
CA ASN A 62 1.71 -9.84 12.02
C ASN A 62 1.05 -11.04 11.32
N GLU A 63 0.03 -11.62 11.95
CA GLU A 63 -0.73 -12.73 11.39
C GLU A 63 -1.31 -12.42 10.00
N ALA A 64 -1.80 -11.20 9.78
CA ALA A 64 -2.32 -10.78 8.48
C ALA A 64 -1.23 -10.69 7.41
N THR A 65 -0.01 -10.26 7.76
CA THR A 65 1.13 -10.25 6.84
C THR A 65 1.53 -11.66 6.43
N LYS A 66 1.68 -12.57 7.41
CA LYS A 66 2.01 -13.98 7.16
C LYS A 66 0.93 -14.68 6.33
N HIS A 67 -0.34 -14.36 6.59
CA HIS A 67 -1.45 -14.86 5.81
C HIS A 67 -1.37 -14.38 4.35
N GLY A 68 -1.14 -13.10 4.12
CA GLY A 68 -0.95 -12.53 2.79
C GLY A 68 0.14 -13.28 2.02
N GLU A 69 1.30 -13.42 2.64
CA GLU A 69 2.45 -14.13 2.05
C GLU A 69 2.18 -15.61 1.73
N LYS A 70 1.39 -16.29 2.56
CA LYS A 70 1.06 -17.70 2.38
C LYS A 70 0.22 -17.97 1.12
N TYR A 71 -0.68 -17.06 0.79
CA TYR A 71 -1.67 -17.28 -0.28
C TYR A 71 -1.42 -16.46 -1.56
N GLU A 72 -0.33 -15.70 -1.61
CA GLU A 72 0.03 -14.88 -2.77
C GLU A 72 0.27 -15.72 -4.02
N ASP A 73 1.06 -16.79 -3.90
CA ASP A 73 1.37 -17.71 -5.02
C ASP A 73 0.12 -18.44 -5.50
N GLU A 74 -0.71 -18.93 -4.56
CA GLU A 74 -1.96 -19.62 -4.89
C GLU A 74 -2.91 -18.70 -5.68
N ALA A 75 -3.03 -17.43 -5.27
CA ALA A 75 -3.85 -16.44 -5.97
C ALA A 75 -3.30 -16.13 -7.37
N ARG A 76 -1.98 -16.04 -7.52
CA ARG A 76 -1.29 -15.82 -8.80
C ARG A 76 -1.54 -16.99 -9.75
N ASP A 77 -1.27 -18.22 -9.29
CA ASP A 77 -1.42 -19.45 -10.06
C ASP A 77 -2.86 -19.63 -10.55
N LYS A 78 -3.83 -19.36 -9.67
CA LYS A 78 -5.24 -19.40 -10.01
C LYS A 78 -5.58 -18.40 -11.12
N TRP A 79 -5.12 -17.16 -11.00
CA TRP A 79 -5.36 -16.15 -12.03
C TRP A 79 -4.70 -16.53 -13.36
N CYS A 80 -3.47 -17.00 -13.33
CA CYS A 80 -2.77 -17.47 -14.53
C CYS A 80 -3.52 -18.65 -15.21
N ALA A 81 -4.02 -19.60 -14.41
CA ALA A 81 -4.76 -20.74 -14.95
C ALA A 81 -6.11 -20.33 -15.59
N GLU A 82 -6.82 -19.34 -14.98
CA GLU A 82 -8.10 -18.86 -15.50
C GLU A 82 -7.97 -18.00 -16.77
N THR A 83 -6.87 -17.24 -16.88
CA THR A 83 -6.68 -16.29 -17.98
C THR A 83 -5.78 -16.78 -19.10
N GLY A 84 -4.95 -17.80 -18.84
CA GLY A 84 -3.88 -18.22 -19.73
C GLY A 84 -2.69 -17.26 -19.78
N GLU A 85 -2.68 -16.20 -18.97
CA GLU A 85 -1.55 -15.27 -18.83
C GLU A 85 -0.40 -15.91 -18.04
N VAL A 86 0.82 -15.48 -18.32
CA VAL A 86 2.00 -15.83 -17.54
C VAL A 86 2.45 -14.60 -16.79
N ALA A 87 2.51 -14.69 -15.45
CA ALA A 87 3.00 -13.64 -14.57
C ALA A 87 4.39 -14.00 -14.05
N HIS A 88 5.34 -13.10 -14.22
CA HIS A 88 6.72 -13.25 -13.76
C HIS A 88 6.95 -12.41 -12.51
N GLU A 89 7.49 -13.03 -11.47
CA GLU A 89 8.00 -12.29 -10.32
C GLU A 89 9.23 -11.49 -10.71
N ILE A 90 9.29 -10.26 -10.21
CA ILE A 90 10.46 -9.40 -10.40
C ILE A 90 10.83 -8.74 -9.07
N GLY A 91 12.07 -8.33 -8.95
CA GLY A 91 12.58 -7.71 -7.72
C GLY A 91 12.25 -6.22 -7.59
N LEU A 92 13.13 -5.52 -6.89
CA LEU A 92 13.00 -4.09 -6.66
C LEU A 92 13.53 -3.28 -7.84
N PHE A 93 12.69 -2.44 -8.40
CA PHE A 93 13.05 -1.45 -9.42
C PHE A 93 13.20 -0.06 -8.80
N PRO A 94 14.33 0.62 -8.99
CA PRO A 94 14.41 2.05 -8.80
C PRO A 94 13.66 2.75 -9.94
N HIS A 95 13.02 3.87 -9.63
CA HIS A 95 12.39 4.72 -10.64
C HIS A 95 13.46 5.28 -11.61
N PRO A 96 13.23 5.24 -12.94
CA PRO A 96 14.24 5.62 -13.93
C PRO A 96 14.74 7.07 -13.80
N MET A 97 13.91 8.00 -13.34
CA MET A 97 14.28 9.42 -13.16
C MET A 97 14.53 9.81 -11.69
N TYR A 98 14.00 9.07 -10.71
CA TYR A 98 14.03 9.45 -9.29
C TYR A 98 14.62 8.32 -8.45
N ASN A 99 15.92 8.29 -8.26
CA ASN A 99 16.66 7.24 -7.55
C ASN A 99 16.24 7.03 -6.09
N TRP A 100 15.48 7.96 -5.52
CA TRP A 100 14.89 7.87 -4.18
C TRP A 100 13.48 7.25 -4.16
N LEU A 101 12.93 6.91 -5.33
CA LEU A 101 11.71 6.14 -5.51
C LEU A 101 12.02 4.73 -6.02
N GLY A 102 11.17 3.77 -5.68
CA GLY A 102 11.29 2.42 -6.21
C GLY A 102 10.08 1.56 -5.85
N GLY A 103 10.03 0.34 -6.39
CA GLY A 103 8.94 -0.58 -6.10
C GLY A 103 9.24 -1.99 -6.53
N SER A 104 8.60 -2.95 -5.86
CA SER A 104 8.56 -4.36 -6.24
C SER A 104 7.10 -4.74 -6.43
N PRO A 105 6.66 -5.07 -7.63
CA PRO A 105 5.33 -5.63 -7.85
C PRO A 105 5.30 -7.11 -7.44
N ASP A 106 4.12 -7.66 -7.26
CA ASP A 106 3.94 -9.09 -7.06
C ASP A 106 4.11 -9.87 -8.38
N GLY A 107 4.05 -9.16 -9.53
CA GLY A 107 4.38 -9.71 -10.83
C GLY A 107 4.18 -8.74 -11.99
N ILE A 108 4.67 -9.13 -13.17
CA ILE A 108 4.33 -8.55 -14.46
C ILE A 108 3.98 -9.64 -15.46
N THR A 109 3.00 -9.37 -16.33
CA THR A 109 2.62 -10.35 -17.37
C THR A 109 3.44 -10.18 -18.63
N GLU A 110 3.52 -11.22 -19.45
CA GLU A 110 4.12 -11.13 -20.79
C GLU A 110 3.39 -10.16 -21.72
N SER A 111 2.10 -9.91 -21.47
CA SER A 111 1.29 -8.93 -22.16
C SER A 111 1.53 -7.48 -21.70
N GLY A 112 2.29 -7.27 -20.62
CA GLY A 112 2.67 -5.94 -20.12
C GLY A 112 1.69 -5.36 -19.09
N LYS A 113 1.06 -6.19 -18.28
CA LYS A 113 0.23 -5.76 -17.16
C LYS A 113 0.98 -5.91 -15.84
N LEU A 114 0.84 -4.95 -14.95
CA LEU A 114 1.25 -5.06 -13.56
C LEU A 114 0.33 -6.05 -12.84
N VAL A 115 0.86 -6.94 -12.03
CA VAL A 115 0.09 -7.80 -11.11
C VAL A 115 0.37 -7.38 -9.68
N GLU A 116 -0.70 -7.13 -8.94
CA GLU A 116 -0.66 -6.83 -7.50
C GLU A 116 -1.71 -7.68 -6.79
N ILE A 117 -1.30 -8.44 -5.77
CA ILE A 117 -2.11 -9.45 -5.09
C ILE A 117 -2.33 -9.05 -3.64
N LYS A 118 -3.56 -9.19 -3.17
CA LYS A 118 -3.90 -8.97 -1.76
C LYS A 118 -4.76 -10.11 -1.25
N CYS A 119 -4.24 -10.84 -0.25
CA CYS A 119 -4.93 -11.92 0.45
C CYS A 119 -5.32 -11.44 1.86
N PRO A 120 -6.44 -10.71 2.02
CA PRO A 120 -6.79 -10.12 3.31
C PRO A 120 -7.35 -11.16 4.28
N LEU A 121 -6.77 -11.24 5.49
CA LEU A 121 -7.27 -12.13 6.55
C LEU A 121 -8.69 -11.75 7.02
N LYS A 122 -8.96 -10.46 7.24
CA LYS A 122 -10.22 -10.00 7.87
C LYS A 122 -11.03 -9.05 7.00
N ARG A 123 -10.38 -8.25 6.14
CA ARG A 123 -11.08 -7.27 5.30
C ARG A 123 -11.99 -7.97 4.31
N LYS A 124 -13.22 -7.49 4.14
CA LYS A 124 -14.13 -7.94 3.09
C LYS A 124 -13.52 -7.61 1.71
N ILE A 125 -13.66 -8.54 0.77
CA ILE A 125 -13.31 -8.33 -0.64
C ILE A 125 -14.49 -7.65 -1.34
N THR A 126 -14.18 -6.65 -2.17
CA THR A 126 -15.15 -5.93 -3.01
C THR A 126 -14.55 -5.75 -4.41
N PRO A 127 -15.39 -5.54 -5.44
CA PRO A 127 -14.88 -5.29 -6.80
C PRO A 127 -14.02 -4.02 -6.91
N GLU A 128 -14.22 -3.05 -6.02
CA GLU A 128 -13.43 -1.82 -6.02
C GLU A 128 -12.07 -2.03 -5.37
N VAL A 129 -11.04 -1.44 -5.95
CA VAL A 129 -9.71 -1.36 -5.31
C VAL A 129 -9.81 -0.45 -4.10
N PRO A 130 -9.46 -0.90 -2.88
CA PRO A 130 -9.43 -0.03 -1.72
C PRO A 130 -8.51 1.16 -1.97
N HIS A 131 -9.00 2.35 -1.67
CA HIS A 131 -8.36 3.63 -2.01
C HIS A 131 -6.86 3.71 -1.62
N HIS A 132 -6.47 3.09 -0.52
CA HIS A 132 -5.08 3.10 -0.04
C HIS A 132 -4.12 2.20 -0.87
N TYR A 133 -4.62 1.34 -1.77
CA TYR A 133 -3.76 0.59 -2.70
C TYR A 133 -3.55 1.32 -4.03
N MET A 134 -4.41 2.27 -4.41
CA MET A 134 -4.27 3.01 -5.65
C MET A 134 -2.91 3.71 -5.80
N PRO A 135 -2.35 4.38 -4.75
CA PRO A 135 -1.01 4.99 -4.85
C PRO A 135 0.10 3.98 -5.16
N GLN A 136 0.02 2.77 -4.63
CA GLN A 136 0.98 1.70 -4.91
C GLN A 136 0.91 1.29 -6.38
N LEU A 137 -0.29 1.02 -6.89
CA LEU A 137 -0.51 0.60 -8.28
C LEU A 137 -0.04 1.67 -9.27
N GLN A 138 -0.42 2.92 -9.05
CA GLN A 138 -0.06 4.02 -9.96
C GLN A 138 1.46 4.27 -9.98
N LEU A 139 2.12 4.25 -8.82
CA LEU A 139 3.57 4.40 -8.76
C LEU A 139 4.31 3.23 -9.40
N LEU A 140 3.85 1.98 -9.21
CA LEU A 140 4.45 0.82 -9.86
C LEU A 140 4.29 0.89 -11.39
N MET A 141 3.13 1.25 -11.89
CA MET A 141 2.91 1.43 -13.33
C MET A 141 3.81 2.52 -13.92
N ASP A 142 4.04 3.60 -13.16
CA ASP A 142 4.93 4.67 -13.61
C ASP A 142 6.41 4.21 -13.62
N ILE A 143 6.87 3.54 -12.57
CA ILE A 143 8.24 2.99 -12.48
C ILE A 143 8.55 2.03 -13.63
N LEU A 144 7.59 1.17 -13.97
CA LEU A 144 7.76 0.08 -14.94
C LEU A 144 7.30 0.45 -16.35
N ASP A 145 6.77 1.66 -16.53
CA ASP A 145 6.17 2.15 -17.77
C ASP A 145 5.10 1.18 -18.32
N LEU A 146 4.17 0.79 -17.46
CA LEU A 146 3.02 -0.05 -17.78
C LEU A 146 1.73 0.77 -17.75
N ASP A 147 0.78 0.41 -18.62
CA ASP A 147 -0.46 1.18 -18.80
C ASP A 147 -1.65 0.60 -18.02
N GLU A 148 -1.52 -0.64 -17.53
CA GLU A 148 -2.59 -1.35 -16.85
C GLU A 148 -2.05 -2.18 -15.70
N ALA A 149 -2.81 -2.23 -14.60
CA ALA A 149 -2.60 -3.14 -13.48
C ALA A 149 -3.78 -4.10 -13.33
N VAL A 150 -3.47 -5.33 -12.95
CA VAL A 150 -4.43 -6.34 -12.50
C VAL A 150 -4.31 -6.44 -10.98
N PHE A 151 -5.34 -6.01 -10.28
CA PHE A 151 -5.43 -6.07 -8.83
C PHE A 151 -6.25 -7.29 -8.43
N ILE A 152 -5.59 -8.28 -7.83
CA ILE A 152 -6.17 -9.55 -7.44
C ILE A 152 -6.44 -9.55 -5.94
N GLN A 153 -7.66 -9.87 -5.54
CA GLN A 153 -8.02 -10.07 -4.14
C GLN A 153 -8.47 -11.51 -3.94
N TYR A 154 -7.89 -12.18 -2.97
CA TYR A 154 -8.14 -13.59 -2.72
C TYR A 154 -8.33 -13.91 -1.24
N LYS A 155 -9.34 -14.73 -0.94
CA LYS A 155 -9.50 -15.43 0.33
C LYS A 155 -9.73 -16.90 0.08
N PRO A 156 -8.89 -17.78 0.63
CA PRO A 156 -9.03 -19.21 0.46
C PRO A 156 -10.29 -19.74 1.13
N GLN A 157 -10.79 -20.88 0.68
CA GLN A 157 -11.98 -21.52 1.22
C GLN A 157 -11.88 -21.83 2.74
N GLU A 158 -10.67 -22.01 3.26
CA GLU A 158 -10.44 -22.19 4.71
C GLU A 158 -11.00 -21.02 5.55
N LEU A 159 -11.00 -19.81 5.00
CA LEU A 159 -11.53 -18.62 5.69
C LEU A 159 -12.99 -18.30 5.38
N THR A 160 -13.51 -18.87 4.32
CA THR A 160 -14.87 -18.58 3.83
C THR A 160 -15.86 -19.70 4.11
N TRP A 161 -15.39 -20.87 4.59
CA TRP A 161 -16.22 -22.06 4.85
C TRP A 161 -17.48 -21.72 5.67
N PRO A 162 -18.70 -22.20 5.28
CA PRO A 162 -18.97 -23.18 4.20
C PRO A 162 -19.15 -22.55 2.80
N ALA A 163 -18.95 -21.24 2.64
CA ALA A 163 -18.97 -20.60 1.32
C ALA A 163 -17.70 -20.97 0.51
N PRO A 164 -17.75 -20.87 -0.82
CA PRO A 164 -16.55 -21.03 -1.65
C PRO A 164 -15.52 -19.93 -1.36
N GLU A 165 -14.30 -20.10 -1.86
CA GLU A 165 -13.29 -19.05 -1.85
C GLU A 165 -13.80 -17.75 -2.47
N GLU A 166 -13.27 -16.61 -2.01
CA GLU A 166 -13.53 -15.32 -2.63
C GLU A 166 -12.34 -14.95 -3.53
N PHE A 167 -12.61 -14.75 -4.83
CA PHE A 167 -11.60 -14.35 -5.81
C PHE A 167 -12.15 -13.21 -6.67
N VAL A 168 -11.49 -12.06 -6.60
CA VAL A 168 -11.93 -10.86 -7.33
C VAL A 168 -10.73 -10.23 -8.04
N VAL A 169 -10.88 -10.00 -9.33
CA VAL A 169 -9.90 -9.38 -10.20
C VAL A 169 -10.43 -8.03 -10.67
N THR A 170 -9.65 -6.97 -10.50
CA THR A 170 -10.00 -5.62 -10.93
C THR A 170 -8.90 -5.06 -11.83
N HIS A 171 -9.27 -4.60 -13.01
CA HIS A 171 -8.36 -3.93 -13.92
C HIS A 171 -8.29 -2.44 -13.62
N VAL A 172 -7.08 -1.91 -13.50
CA VAL A 172 -6.81 -0.52 -13.12
C VAL A 172 -5.97 0.13 -14.21
N PRO A 173 -6.47 1.12 -14.94
CA PRO A 173 -5.67 1.87 -15.89
C PRO A 173 -4.67 2.80 -15.17
N ARG A 174 -3.55 3.07 -15.81
CA ARG A 174 -2.61 4.11 -15.40
C ARG A 174 -3.27 5.48 -15.56
N ASP A 175 -3.21 6.29 -14.52
CA ASP A 175 -3.56 7.71 -14.58
C ASP A 175 -2.32 8.52 -14.95
N PRO A 176 -2.27 9.13 -16.14
CA PRO A 176 -1.10 9.89 -16.61
C PRO A 176 -0.81 11.13 -15.76
N ASN A 177 -1.79 11.64 -15.00
CA ASN A 177 -1.62 12.82 -14.15
C ASN A 177 -1.19 12.46 -12.73
N TRP A 178 -1.33 11.21 -12.33
CA TRP A 178 -1.12 10.80 -10.94
C TRP A 178 0.28 11.17 -10.41
N MET A 179 1.33 10.94 -11.20
CA MET A 179 2.70 11.29 -10.80
C MET A 179 2.89 12.80 -10.66
N VAL A 180 2.35 13.59 -11.58
CA VAL A 180 2.43 15.06 -11.53
C VAL A 180 1.83 15.58 -10.22
N GLU A 181 0.68 15.05 -9.81
CA GLU A 181 -0.04 15.47 -8.62
C GLU A 181 0.60 15.00 -7.30
N ASN A 182 1.21 13.82 -7.32
CA ASN A 182 1.65 13.15 -6.10
C ASN A 182 3.17 13.13 -5.88
N LEU A 183 3.98 13.35 -6.90
CA LEU A 183 5.44 13.45 -6.80
C LEU A 183 5.89 14.49 -5.74
N PRO A 184 5.30 15.72 -5.68
CA PRO A 184 5.67 16.69 -4.65
C PRO A 184 5.39 16.20 -3.22
N LYS A 185 4.30 15.45 -3.01
CA LYS A 185 3.94 14.89 -1.69
C LYS A 185 4.93 13.80 -1.27
N MET A 186 5.27 12.90 -2.21
CA MET A 186 6.27 11.86 -1.98
C MET A 186 7.65 12.47 -1.70
N ARG A 187 8.04 13.49 -2.46
CA ARG A 187 9.30 14.20 -2.25
C ARG A 187 9.35 14.87 -0.88
N HIS A 188 8.28 15.55 -0.49
CA HIS A 188 8.18 16.20 0.82
C HIS A 188 8.34 15.18 1.98
N LEU A 189 7.67 14.03 1.89
CA LEU A 189 7.83 12.98 2.89
C LEU A 189 9.25 12.42 2.92
N TRP A 190 9.87 12.21 1.75
CA TRP A 190 11.23 11.71 1.67
C TRP A 190 12.26 12.72 2.23
N ASP A 191 12.07 14.00 1.98
CA ASP A 191 12.92 15.06 2.54
C ASP A 191 12.88 15.08 4.08
N LYS A 192 11.72 14.79 4.69
CA LYS A 192 11.62 14.59 6.15
C LYS A 192 12.47 13.41 6.62
N VAL A 193 12.46 12.28 5.89
CA VAL A 193 13.35 11.14 6.22
C VAL A 193 14.81 11.56 6.17
N LEU A 194 15.23 12.26 5.11
CA LEU A 194 16.62 12.73 4.96
C LEU A 194 17.01 13.69 6.08
N TRP A 195 16.11 14.61 6.44
CA TRP A 195 16.31 15.54 7.55
C TRP A 195 16.51 14.79 8.89
N HIS A 196 15.64 13.82 9.17
CA HIS A 196 15.71 13.02 10.41
C HIS A 196 16.93 12.11 10.48
N ARG A 197 17.43 11.61 9.36
CA ARG A 197 18.70 10.87 9.31
C ARG A 197 19.89 11.73 9.75
N GLN A 198 19.84 13.03 9.50
CA GLN A 198 20.89 13.98 9.88
C GLN A 198 20.71 14.54 11.29
N ASN A 199 19.46 14.76 11.73
CA ASN A 199 19.13 15.50 12.95
C ASN A 199 18.57 14.60 14.07
N GLY A 200 18.38 13.30 13.82
CA GLY A 200 17.85 12.37 14.80
C GLY A 200 16.30 12.29 14.82
N VAL A 201 15.80 11.32 15.54
CA VAL A 201 14.36 10.99 15.61
C VAL A 201 13.81 11.02 17.04
N GLN A 202 14.61 11.50 18.03
CA GLN A 202 14.25 11.38 19.45
C GLN A 202 12.86 11.94 19.75
N TYR A 203 12.54 13.11 19.24
CA TYR A 203 11.24 13.73 19.48
C TYR A 203 10.06 12.89 18.92
N LEU A 204 10.25 12.12 17.83
CA LEU A 204 9.23 11.21 17.30
C LEU A 204 9.05 9.98 18.20
N LEU A 205 10.13 9.50 18.81
CA LEU A 205 10.07 8.41 19.78
C LEU A 205 9.34 8.86 21.04
N ASP A 206 9.69 10.03 21.58
CA ASP A 206 9.05 10.60 22.76
C ASP A 206 7.54 10.86 22.53
N ALA A 207 7.18 11.36 21.34
CA ALA A 207 5.79 11.58 20.97
C ALA A 207 4.98 10.27 20.83
N LYS A 208 5.64 9.17 20.47
CA LYS A 208 5.02 7.84 20.38
C LYS A 208 4.76 7.24 21.76
N GLU A 209 5.65 7.48 22.71
CA GLU A 209 5.56 7.02 24.11
C GLU A 209 4.61 7.88 24.96
N ALA A 210 4.32 9.10 24.51
CA ALA A 210 3.41 9.99 25.23
C ALA A 210 1.99 9.38 25.35
N PRO A 211 1.35 9.45 26.52
CA PRO A 211 0.02 8.92 26.72
C PRO A 211 -0.97 9.58 25.76
N LYS A 212 -1.66 8.79 24.96
CA LYS A 212 -2.68 9.31 24.03
C LYS A 212 -3.74 10.08 24.82
N PRO A 213 -4.09 11.31 24.42
CA PRO A 213 -5.12 12.06 25.09
C PRO A 213 -6.42 11.24 25.12
N LYS A 214 -6.99 11.08 26.30
CA LYS A 214 -8.27 10.37 26.47
C LYS A 214 -9.29 11.04 25.56
N ARG A 215 -9.87 10.29 24.64
CA ARG A 215 -10.98 10.75 23.80
C ARG A 215 -12.08 11.25 24.74
N VAL A 216 -12.25 12.55 24.85
CA VAL A 216 -13.39 13.12 25.54
C VAL A 216 -14.62 12.73 24.71
N ARG A 217 -15.40 11.77 25.23
CA ARG A 217 -16.73 11.52 24.67
C ARG A 217 -17.55 12.77 24.92
N THR A 218 -17.65 13.62 23.92
CA THR A 218 -18.70 14.64 23.88
C THR A 218 -20.02 13.88 23.96
N ARG A 219 -20.68 13.95 25.13
CA ARG A 219 -22.08 13.53 25.23
C ARG A 219 -22.82 14.30 24.16
N GLN A 220 -23.39 13.58 23.18
CA GLN A 220 -24.44 14.18 22.35
C GLN A 220 -25.50 14.66 23.30
N VAL A 221 -25.64 15.98 23.40
CA VAL A 221 -26.78 16.59 24.09
C VAL A 221 -28.00 16.15 23.30
N ASP A 222 -28.86 15.38 23.99
CA ASP A 222 -30.10 14.84 23.40
C ASP A 222 -30.97 16.02 22.95
N LYS A 223 -31.13 16.19 21.64
CA LYS A 223 -31.89 17.31 21.04
C LYS A 223 -33.36 17.36 21.48
N ARG A 224 -33.85 16.40 22.26
CA ARG A 224 -35.21 16.39 22.83
C ARG A 224 -35.46 17.44 23.89
N TRP A 225 -34.43 18.14 24.40
CA TRP A 225 -34.59 19.21 25.40
C TRP A 225 -34.69 20.62 24.80
N SER A 226 -34.48 20.79 23.49
CA SER A 226 -34.58 22.13 22.86
C SER A 226 -35.98 22.49 22.36
N GLU A 227 -36.93 21.56 22.34
CA GLU A 227 -38.29 21.82 21.85
C GLU A 227 -39.30 22.21 22.97
N THR A 228 -38.92 22.10 24.24
CA THR A 228 -39.87 22.32 25.36
C THR A 228 -39.91 23.77 25.86
N PHE A 229 -39.05 24.67 25.37
CA PHE A 229 -39.00 26.08 25.83
C PHE A 229 -39.51 27.12 24.82
N SER A 230 -40.09 26.71 23.70
CA SER A 230 -40.57 27.63 22.65
C SER A 230 -42.09 27.96 22.77
N ILE A 231 -42.81 27.47 23.78
CA ILE A 231 -44.30 27.61 23.85
C ILE A 231 -44.76 28.58 24.96
N GLN A 232 -43.88 29.28 25.66
CA GLN A 232 -44.32 30.22 26.72
C GLN A 232 -43.87 31.67 26.54
N ALA A 233 -43.77 32.17 25.34
CA ALA A 233 -43.45 33.58 25.07
C ALA A 233 -44.43 34.24 24.09
N ASN A 234 -45.73 33.91 24.13
CA ASN A 234 -46.81 34.69 23.48
C ASN A 234 -48.12 34.45 24.23
N SER A 235 -48.31 35.18 25.29
CA SER A 235 -49.64 35.57 25.82
C SER A 235 -49.49 36.87 26.61
#